data_b66bfaebb06411f130c4f9f13a59c607
#
_entry.id   b66bfaebb06411f130c4f9f13a59c607
#
_cell.length_a   1.000
_cell.length_b   1.000
_cell.length_c   1.000
_cell.angle_alpha   90.00
_cell.angle_beta   90.00
_cell.angle_gamma   90.00
#
_symmetry.space_group_name_H-M   'P 1'
#
loop_
_entity.id
_entity.type
_entity.pdbx_description
1 polymer ?
#
loop_
_entity_poly.entity_id
_entity_poly.type
_entity_poly.pdbx_seq_one_letter_code
_entity_poly.pdbx_strand_id
1 'polypeptide(L)'
;MSQGHLAEIQQVLRIESEAIAQTAMRLDQEQVERVVELLANCKGKVVILGVGKSGIIGQKIAATMTSAGTAALYLHPSDALHGGLGIVQADDVVIVLSNSGETDEIVAMLPYLKNRSVPIVAIVGNLNSTLARRSDAVLDASVDQEACPLNLAPTTSTTVALAIGDALAMTVMKVKGLTSDDFAVNHPAGRLGKRLTLRVGDLMHRDSENPTIGIGASWMEIVRALSRFGLGAVCVVEGDGRLSGIITEGDLRRAIERTSHDSLAALTGDDFMTRKPVVATPELLAFDALRLMEDRPRQISVLPVVDGDQICVGLIRVHDIVRSGL
;
A
#
# COMPACT_ATOMS: atom_id res chain seq x y z
N MET A 1 26.32 33.56 -23.61
CA MET A 1 25.04 33.66 -22.82
C MET A 1 24.84 32.32 -22.15
N SER A 2 24.93 32.26 -20.83
CA SER A 2 24.71 31.01 -20.11
C SER A 2 23.26 30.58 -20.35
N GLN A 3 23.07 29.44 -21.00
CA GLN A 3 21.77 28.78 -20.95
C GLN A 3 21.51 28.57 -19.46
N GLY A 4 20.38 29.05 -18.95
CA GLY A 4 20.08 28.94 -17.53
C GLY A 4 19.98 27.47 -17.14
N HIS A 5 20.38 27.09 -15.92
CA HIS A 5 20.36 25.72 -15.41
C HIS A 5 19.01 25.00 -15.59
N LEU A 6 17.91 25.77 -15.70
CA LEU A 6 16.60 25.23 -16.02
C LEU A 6 16.56 24.54 -17.39
N ALA A 7 17.15 25.16 -18.41
CA ALA A 7 17.17 24.60 -19.76
C ALA A 7 18.00 23.32 -19.83
N GLU A 8 19.12 23.26 -19.10
CA GLU A 8 19.96 22.06 -18.99
C GLU A 8 19.22 20.91 -18.31
N ILE A 9 18.54 21.17 -17.18
CA ILE A 9 17.73 20.16 -16.48
C ILE A 9 16.60 19.66 -17.39
N GLN A 10 15.89 20.58 -18.08
CA GLN A 10 14.82 20.20 -19.01
C GLN A 10 15.33 19.34 -20.16
N GLN A 11 16.54 19.59 -20.65
CA GLN A 11 17.13 18.79 -21.72
C GLN A 11 17.44 17.36 -21.24
N VAL A 12 18.03 17.18 -20.05
CA VAL A 12 18.27 15.85 -19.46
C VAL A 12 16.97 15.07 -19.33
N LEU A 13 15.92 15.68 -18.77
CA LEU A 13 14.61 15.05 -18.61
C LEU A 13 13.97 14.66 -19.96
N ARG A 14 14.17 15.45 -21.01
CA ARG A 14 13.69 15.10 -22.36
C ARG A 14 14.42 13.89 -22.92
N ILE A 15 15.76 13.87 -22.84
CA ILE A 15 16.55 12.72 -23.32
C ILE A 15 16.09 11.43 -22.66
N GLU A 16 15.91 11.43 -21.34
CA GLU A 16 15.46 10.25 -20.60
C GLU A 16 14.03 9.84 -20.95
N SER A 17 13.10 10.79 -21.07
CA SER A 17 11.70 10.52 -21.43
C SER A 17 11.56 9.98 -22.86
N GLU A 18 12.32 10.55 -23.80
CA GLU A 18 12.35 10.07 -25.19
C GLU A 18 12.92 8.65 -25.29
N ALA A 19 13.96 8.33 -24.54
CA ALA A 19 14.54 6.99 -24.51
C ALA A 19 13.54 5.94 -23.96
N ILE A 20 12.77 6.26 -22.93
CA ILE A 20 11.69 5.38 -22.44
C ILE A 20 10.63 5.17 -23.54
N ALA A 21 10.19 6.24 -24.21
CA ALA A 21 9.20 6.14 -25.29
C ALA A 21 9.70 5.29 -26.46
N GLN A 22 10.96 5.45 -26.86
CA GLN A 22 11.59 4.63 -27.92
C GLN A 22 11.72 3.17 -27.50
N THR A 23 12.09 2.91 -26.26
CA THR A 23 12.16 1.55 -25.70
C THR A 23 10.81 0.85 -25.76
N ALA A 24 9.73 1.55 -25.38
CA ALA A 24 8.37 0.98 -25.43
C ALA A 24 7.96 0.55 -26.87
N MET A 25 8.49 1.20 -27.91
CA MET A 25 8.24 0.83 -29.31
C MET A 25 9.14 -0.28 -29.82
N ARG A 26 10.32 -0.47 -29.20
CA ARG A 26 11.32 -1.47 -29.63
C ARG A 26 11.17 -2.84 -28.96
N LEU A 27 10.51 -2.89 -27.78
CA LEU A 27 10.34 -4.15 -27.06
C LEU A 27 9.73 -5.21 -27.97
N ASP A 28 10.41 -6.35 -28.06
CA ASP A 28 9.93 -7.50 -28.82
C ASP A 28 8.82 -8.22 -28.05
N GLN A 29 7.68 -8.43 -28.70
CA GLN A 29 6.51 -9.01 -28.08
C GLN A 29 6.77 -10.44 -27.55
N GLU A 30 7.47 -11.29 -28.33
CA GLU A 30 7.74 -12.67 -27.94
C GLU A 30 8.63 -12.73 -26.70
N GLN A 31 9.65 -11.85 -26.62
CA GLN A 31 10.52 -11.75 -25.47
C GLN A 31 9.78 -11.24 -24.22
N VAL A 32 8.91 -10.24 -24.37
CA VAL A 32 8.10 -9.73 -23.26
C VAL A 32 7.17 -10.80 -22.71
N GLU A 33 6.41 -11.49 -23.58
CA GLU A 33 5.52 -12.59 -23.16
C GLU A 33 6.30 -13.70 -22.46
N ARG A 34 7.46 -14.07 -22.99
CA ARG A 34 8.34 -15.06 -22.39
C ARG A 34 8.79 -14.66 -20.99
N VAL A 35 9.21 -13.41 -20.80
CA VAL A 35 9.63 -12.89 -19.48
C VAL A 35 8.45 -12.90 -18.51
N VAL A 36 7.30 -12.40 -18.92
CA VAL A 36 6.09 -12.37 -18.08
C VAL A 36 5.67 -13.79 -17.67
N GLU A 37 5.70 -14.75 -18.60
CA GLU A 37 5.40 -16.15 -18.31
C GLU A 37 6.37 -16.76 -17.28
N LEU A 38 7.67 -16.54 -17.44
CA LEU A 38 8.69 -17.00 -16.49
C LEU A 38 8.47 -16.43 -15.09
N LEU A 39 8.20 -15.12 -14.99
CA LEU A 39 8.01 -14.44 -13.71
C LEU A 39 6.67 -14.80 -13.04
N ALA A 40 5.59 -14.92 -13.81
CA ALA A 40 4.28 -15.29 -13.29
C ALA A 40 4.24 -16.73 -12.76
N ASN A 41 4.95 -17.64 -13.44
CA ASN A 41 5.03 -19.06 -13.08
C ASN A 41 6.16 -19.38 -12.08
N CYS A 42 6.98 -18.42 -11.69
CA CYS A 42 8.06 -18.60 -10.71
C CYS A 42 7.49 -19.14 -9.38
N LYS A 43 7.96 -20.33 -8.96
CA LYS A 43 7.53 -20.97 -7.72
C LYS A 43 8.40 -20.59 -6.54
N GLY A 44 9.64 -20.17 -6.79
CA GLY A 44 10.57 -19.67 -5.82
C GLY A 44 10.50 -18.15 -5.71
N LYS A 45 11.61 -17.52 -5.94
CA LYS A 45 11.77 -16.06 -5.91
C LYS A 45 12.49 -15.54 -7.15
N VAL A 46 12.36 -14.25 -7.41
CA VAL A 46 13.12 -13.56 -8.45
C VAL A 46 14.41 -13.04 -7.84
N VAL A 47 15.55 -13.51 -8.36
CA VAL A 47 16.87 -13.03 -7.92
C VAL A 47 17.38 -12.02 -8.95
N ILE A 48 17.63 -10.79 -8.52
CA ILE A 48 18.04 -9.70 -9.40
C ILE A 48 19.53 -9.40 -9.20
N LEU A 49 20.25 -9.33 -10.30
CA LEU A 49 21.71 -9.16 -10.34
C LEU A 49 22.07 -7.90 -11.14
N GLY A 50 23.11 -7.21 -10.72
CA GLY A 50 23.67 -6.05 -11.40
C GLY A 50 24.87 -5.48 -10.65
N VAL A 51 25.77 -4.79 -11.36
CA VAL A 51 26.97 -4.16 -10.77
C VAL A 51 26.83 -2.65 -10.81
N GLY A 52 27.33 -1.95 -9.81
CA GLY A 52 27.36 -0.49 -9.74
C GLY A 52 25.96 0.13 -9.82
N LYS A 53 25.72 1.07 -10.73
CA LYS A 53 24.41 1.72 -10.89
C LYS A 53 23.32 0.75 -11.32
N SER A 54 23.62 -0.24 -12.18
CA SER A 54 22.67 -1.32 -12.53
C SER A 54 22.28 -2.14 -11.29
N GLY A 55 23.18 -2.34 -10.33
CA GLY A 55 22.87 -2.99 -9.06
C GLY A 55 21.92 -2.18 -8.20
N ILE A 56 22.09 -0.85 -8.12
CA ILE A 56 21.16 0.05 -7.40
C ILE A 56 19.76 -0.02 -8.03
N ILE A 57 19.67 -0.01 -9.36
CA ILE A 57 18.41 -0.20 -10.08
C ILE A 57 17.81 -1.59 -9.77
N GLY A 58 18.65 -2.63 -9.76
CA GLY A 58 18.22 -4.00 -9.39
C GLY A 58 17.63 -4.08 -7.98
N GLN A 59 18.23 -3.40 -7.00
CA GLN A 59 17.69 -3.30 -5.64
C GLN A 59 16.29 -2.65 -5.64
N LYS A 60 16.12 -1.55 -6.39
CA LYS A 60 14.82 -0.87 -6.49
C LYS A 60 13.77 -1.78 -7.13
N ILE A 61 14.12 -2.48 -8.21
CA ILE A 61 13.20 -3.41 -8.88
C ILE A 61 12.81 -4.56 -7.95
N ALA A 62 13.76 -5.14 -7.20
CA ALA A 62 13.49 -6.18 -6.20
C ALA A 62 12.50 -5.70 -5.14
N ALA A 63 12.72 -4.50 -4.61
CA ALA A 63 11.81 -3.89 -3.63
C ALA A 63 10.41 -3.67 -4.22
N THR A 64 10.31 -3.19 -5.47
CA THR A 64 9.03 -2.99 -6.16
C THR A 64 8.29 -4.32 -6.39
N MET A 65 8.99 -5.34 -6.89
CA MET A 65 8.40 -6.68 -7.09
C MET A 65 7.89 -7.28 -5.78
N THR A 66 8.67 -7.18 -4.71
CA THR A 66 8.30 -7.70 -3.39
C THR A 66 7.06 -6.98 -2.86
N SER A 67 7.01 -5.65 -2.95
CA SER A 67 5.84 -4.89 -2.53
C SER A 67 4.60 -5.19 -3.39
N ALA A 68 4.80 -5.53 -4.66
CA ALA A 68 3.75 -5.94 -5.60
C ALA A 68 3.43 -7.45 -5.55
N GLY A 69 3.82 -8.17 -4.48
CA GLY A 69 3.43 -9.57 -4.25
C GLY A 69 4.25 -10.62 -5.00
N THR A 70 5.37 -10.24 -5.61
CA THR A 70 6.33 -11.18 -6.19
C THR A 70 7.58 -11.24 -5.31
N ALA A 71 7.81 -12.37 -4.65
CA ALA A 71 9.01 -12.56 -3.82
C ALA A 71 10.27 -12.29 -4.66
N ALA A 72 11.03 -11.26 -4.31
CA ALA A 72 12.23 -10.87 -5.03
C ALA A 72 13.33 -10.37 -4.09
N LEU A 73 14.57 -10.57 -4.47
CA LEU A 73 15.73 -10.02 -3.77
C LEU A 73 16.82 -9.61 -4.76
N TYR A 74 17.64 -8.69 -4.32
CA TYR A 74 18.87 -8.33 -5.02
C TYR A 74 20.06 -9.11 -4.45
N LEU A 75 20.92 -9.63 -5.32
CA LEU A 75 22.18 -10.26 -4.97
C LEU A 75 23.30 -9.60 -5.76
N HIS A 76 24.33 -9.11 -5.07
CA HIS A 76 25.49 -8.54 -5.76
C HIS A 76 26.30 -9.66 -6.46
N PRO A 77 26.67 -9.51 -7.75
CA PRO A 77 27.42 -10.55 -8.47
C PRO A 77 28.72 -10.98 -7.82
N SER A 78 29.45 -10.05 -7.20
CA SER A 78 30.67 -10.39 -6.44
C SER A 78 30.36 -11.30 -5.24
N ASP A 79 29.31 -10.98 -4.46
CA ASP A 79 28.91 -11.80 -3.32
C ASP A 79 28.39 -13.19 -3.79
N ALA A 80 27.73 -13.21 -4.93
CA ALA A 80 27.28 -14.45 -5.57
C ALA A 80 28.45 -15.39 -5.84
N LEU A 81 29.57 -14.88 -6.41
CA LEU A 81 30.76 -15.67 -6.70
C LEU A 81 31.49 -16.15 -5.45
N HIS A 82 31.29 -15.51 -4.30
CA HIS A 82 31.89 -15.86 -3.01
C HIS A 82 30.94 -16.62 -2.07
N GLY A 83 30.00 -17.39 -2.61
CA GLY A 83 29.09 -18.26 -1.86
C GLY A 83 27.62 -17.82 -1.87
N GLY A 84 27.33 -16.55 -2.20
CA GLY A 84 25.96 -16.02 -2.26
C GLY A 84 25.07 -16.75 -3.27
N LEU A 85 25.65 -17.39 -4.30
CA LEU A 85 24.89 -18.27 -5.23
C LEU A 85 24.13 -19.40 -4.52
N GLY A 86 24.47 -19.75 -3.28
CA GLY A 86 23.71 -20.71 -2.49
C GLY A 86 22.25 -20.34 -2.28
N ILE A 87 21.88 -19.04 -2.40
CA ILE A 87 20.50 -18.58 -2.27
C ILE A 87 19.64 -18.89 -3.49
N VAL A 88 20.28 -19.11 -4.68
CA VAL A 88 19.59 -19.40 -5.93
C VAL A 88 19.20 -20.87 -6.01
N GLN A 89 17.90 -21.14 -6.14
CA GLN A 89 17.31 -22.48 -6.20
C GLN A 89 16.72 -22.76 -7.61
N ALA A 90 16.44 -24.03 -7.90
CA ALA A 90 15.94 -24.43 -9.22
C ALA A 90 14.58 -23.80 -9.60
N ASP A 91 13.75 -23.49 -8.61
CA ASP A 91 12.41 -22.89 -8.81
C ASP A 91 12.44 -21.35 -8.93
N ASP A 92 13.63 -20.74 -8.88
CA ASP A 92 13.81 -19.30 -8.99
C ASP A 92 13.89 -18.86 -10.46
N VAL A 93 13.76 -17.54 -10.67
CA VAL A 93 14.06 -16.86 -11.94
C VAL A 93 15.13 -15.80 -11.64
N VAL A 94 16.13 -15.70 -12.51
CA VAL A 94 17.20 -14.71 -12.35
C VAL A 94 17.03 -13.60 -13.39
N ILE A 95 16.97 -12.34 -12.94
CA ILE A 95 17.02 -11.14 -13.80
C ILE A 95 18.40 -10.53 -13.67
N VAL A 96 19.07 -10.29 -14.78
CA VAL A 96 20.40 -9.67 -14.84
C VAL A 96 20.34 -8.34 -15.57
N LEU A 97 20.76 -7.27 -14.90
CA LEU A 97 20.86 -5.93 -15.48
C LEU A 97 22.31 -5.61 -15.81
N SER A 98 22.59 -5.34 -17.09
CA SER A 98 23.91 -4.89 -17.55
C SER A 98 23.80 -4.13 -18.86
N ASN A 99 24.18 -2.86 -18.89
CA ASN A 99 24.13 -2.07 -20.13
C ASN A 99 25.05 -2.67 -21.22
N SER A 100 26.29 -3.01 -20.92
CA SER A 100 27.21 -3.65 -21.86
C SER A 100 26.88 -5.13 -22.12
N GLY A 101 26.34 -5.82 -21.12
CA GLY A 101 26.15 -7.27 -21.12
C GLY A 101 27.46 -8.09 -21.08
N GLU A 102 28.60 -7.41 -20.81
CA GLU A 102 29.95 -7.97 -20.78
C GLU A 102 30.66 -7.73 -19.45
N THR A 103 29.93 -7.36 -18.38
CA THR A 103 30.50 -7.15 -17.05
C THR A 103 31.15 -8.46 -16.57
N ASP A 104 32.42 -8.41 -16.20
CA ASP A 104 33.24 -9.61 -15.91
C ASP A 104 32.62 -10.51 -14.83
N GLU A 105 32.14 -9.93 -13.71
CA GLU A 105 31.51 -10.66 -12.61
C GLU A 105 30.21 -11.34 -13.06
N ILE A 106 29.46 -10.70 -13.94
CA ILE A 106 28.22 -11.27 -14.49
C ILE A 106 28.53 -12.42 -15.43
N VAL A 107 29.46 -12.21 -16.37
CA VAL A 107 29.86 -13.23 -17.35
C VAL A 107 30.45 -14.46 -16.65
N ALA A 108 31.29 -14.26 -15.63
CA ALA A 108 31.88 -15.35 -14.82
C ALA A 108 30.83 -16.18 -14.10
N MET A 109 29.68 -15.60 -13.74
CA MET A 109 28.62 -16.27 -13.00
C MET A 109 27.68 -17.10 -13.90
N LEU A 110 27.52 -16.75 -15.19
CA LEU A 110 26.56 -17.41 -16.09
C LEU A 110 26.67 -18.95 -16.14
N PRO A 111 27.88 -19.57 -16.19
CA PRO A 111 28.00 -21.02 -16.15
C PRO A 111 27.40 -21.65 -14.91
N TYR A 112 27.56 -21.00 -13.75
CA TYR A 112 27.04 -21.52 -12.48
C TYR A 112 25.51 -21.43 -12.40
N LEU A 113 24.91 -20.39 -12.95
CA LEU A 113 23.45 -20.27 -13.08
C LEU A 113 22.88 -21.32 -14.03
N LYS A 114 23.51 -21.53 -15.18
CA LYS A 114 23.15 -22.58 -16.14
C LYS A 114 23.19 -23.97 -15.52
N ASN A 115 24.21 -24.28 -14.72
CA ASN A 115 24.34 -25.56 -14.02
C ASN A 115 23.21 -25.80 -12.99
N ARG A 116 22.55 -24.72 -12.50
CA ARG A 116 21.39 -24.83 -11.63
C ARG A 116 20.07 -24.94 -12.39
N SER A 117 20.12 -24.86 -13.73
CA SER A 117 18.94 -24.90 -14.61
C SER A 117 17.90 -23.80 -14.29
N VAL A 118 18.35 -22.65 -13.75
CA VAL A 118 17.45 -21.51 -13.48
C VAL A 118 17.28 -20.67 -14.74
N PRO A 119 16.07 -20.24 -15.09
CA PRO A 119 15.83 -19.30 -16.18
C PRO A 119 16.53 -17.96 -15.94
N ILE A 120 17.21 -17.46 -16.97
CA ILE A 120 17.92 -16.18 -16.95
C ILE A 120 17.23 -15.18 -17.89
N VAL A 121 16.79 -14.07 -17.35
CA VAL A 121 16.24 -12.92 -18.07
C VAL A 121 17.32 -11.82 -18.09
N ALA A 122 17.66 -11.33 -19.28
CA ALA A 122 18.60 -10.21 -19.42
C ALA A 122 17.85 -8.90 -19.73
N ILE A 123 18.19 -7.83 -19.01
CA ILE A 123 17.86 -6.45 -19.36
C ILE A 123 19.16 -5.78 -19.76
N VAL A 124 19.40 -5.59 -21.06
CA VAL A 124 20.70 -5.21 -21.62
C VAL A 124 20.59 -4.11 -22.66
N GLY A 125 21.63 -3.26 -22.74
CA GLY A 125 21.77 -2.28 -23.81
C GLY A 125 22.43 -2.86 -25.07
N ASN A 126 23.16 -3.98 -24.98
CA ASN A 126 23.81 -4.64 -26.11
C ASN A 126 23.26 -6.05 -26.33
N LEU A 127 22.38 -6.21 -27.33
CA LEU A 127 21.76 -7.48 -27.69
C LEU A 127 22.76 -8.51 -28.23
N ASN A 128 23.94 -8.08 -28.68
CA ASN A 128 25.00 -8.96 -29.16
C ASN A 128 25.98 -9.38 -28.06
N SER A 129 25.68 -9.10 -26.81
CA SER A 129 26.55 -9.39 -25.67
C SER A 129 26.52 -10.87 -25.27
N THR A 130 27.53 -11.25 -24.48
CA THR A 130 27.63 -12.61 -23.92
C THR A 130 26.44 -12.91 -23.00
N LEU A 131 25.98 -11.92 -22.19
CA LEU A 131 24.81 -12.08 -21.35
C LEU A 131 23.55 -12.34 -22.21
N ALA A 132 23.30 -11.51 -23.24
CA ALA A 132 22.13 -11.67 -24.10
C ALA A 132 22.10 -13.06 -24.75
N ARG A 133 23.21 -13.50 -25.34
CA ARG A 133 23.30 -14.82 -26.02
C ARG A 133 23.12 -16.02 -25.08
N ARG A 134 23.36 -15.85 -23.77
CA ARG A 134 23.27 -16.93 -22.78
C ARG A 134 22.01 -16.87 -21.93
N SER A 135 21.13 -15.88 -22.14
CA SER A 135 19.87 -15.73 -21.45
C SER A 135 18.73 -16.49 -22.14
N ASP A 136 17.70 -16.85 -21.38
CA ASP A 136 16.52 -17.55 -21.87
C ASP A 136 15.45 -16.58 -22.42
N ALA A 137 15.54 -15.31 -22.03
CA ALA A 137 14.80 -14.18 -22.59
C ALA A 137 15.59 -12.88 -22.43
N VAL A 138 15.42 -11.95 -23.38
CA VAL A 138 16.18 -10.71 -23.45
C VAL A 138 15.28 -9.51 -23.68
N LEU A 139 15.41 -8.48 -22.86
CA LEU A 139 14.73 -7.21 -23.03
C LEU A 139 15.72 -6.12 -23.44
N ASP A 140 15.42 -5.47 -24.56
CA ASP A 140 16.24 -4.40 -25.12
C ASP A 140 16.11 -3.10 -24.30
N ALA A 141 17.17 -2.78 -23.54
CA ALA A 141 17.33 -1.55 -22.79
C ALA A 141 18.37 -0.62 -23.45
N SER A 142 18.65 -0.77 -24.75
CA SER A 142 19.60 0.08 -25.46
C SER A 142 19.14 1.53 -25.47
N VAL A 143 20.12 2.44 -25.42
CA VAL A 143 19.91 3.89 -25.51
C VAL A 143 20.91 4.49 -26.50
N ASP A 144 20.49 5.53 -27.20
CA ASP A 144 21.34 6.21 -28.17
C ASP A 144 22.49 6.95 -27.51
N GLN A 145 22.22 7.55 -26.33
CA GLN A 145 23.18 8.32 -25.55
C GLN A 145 22.81 8.39 -24.07
N GLU A 146 23.80 8.60 -23.23
CA GLU A 146 23.57 9.00 -21.85
C GLU A 146 23.25 10.49 -21.79
N ALA A 147 22.40 10.92 -20.83
CA ALA A 147 22.12 12.34 -20.61
C ALA A 147 23.29 13.07 -19.92
N CYS A 148 24.34 12.36 -19.57
CA CYS A 148 25.59 12.90 -19.07
C CYS A 148 26.31 13.72 -20.14
N PRO A 149 26.77 14.95 -19.87
CA PRO A 149 27.49 15.79 -20.84
C PRO A 149 28.71 15.13 -21.47
N LEU A 150 29.33 14.17 -20.78
CA LEU A 150 30.46 13.39 -21.25
C LEU A 150 30.05 12.04 -21.89
N ASN A 151 28.78 11.73 -21.93
CA ASN A 151 28.27 10.43 -22.37
C ASN A 151 28.90 9.22 -21.64
N LEU A 152 29.29 9.39 -20.37
CA LEU A 152 30.01 8.37 -19.59
C LEU A 152 29.21 7.87 -18.38
N ALA A 153 28.56 8.79 -17.66
CA ALA A 153 27.83 8.42 -16.46
C ALA A 153 26.47 7.77 -16.83
N PRO A 154 26.20 6.54 -16.40
CA PRO A 154 24.90 5.91 -16.61
C PRO A 154 23.77 6.76 -16.01
N THR A 155 22.90 7.24 -16.87
CA THR A 155 21.72 8.08 -16.59
C THR A 155 20.54 7.52 -17.38
N THR A 156 20.47 7.80 -18.69
CA THR A 156 19.42 7.32 -19.59
C THR A 156 19.29 5.79 -19.57
N SER A 157 20.43 5.07 -19.65
CA SER A 157 20.43 3.60 -19.61
C SER A 157 19.86 3.04 -18.31
N THR A 158 20.16 3.66 -17.17
CA THR A 158 19.63 3.25 -15.87
C THR A 158 18.16 3.60 -15.70
N THR A 159 17.73 4.74 -16.25
CA THR A 159 16.31 5.16 -16.24
C THR A 159 15.45 4.20 -17.08
N VAL A 160 15.92 3.81 -18.27
CA VAL A 160 15.27 2.82 -19.12
C VAL A 160 15.19 1.45 -18.42
N ALA A 161 16.29 0.96 -17.85
CA ALA A 161 16.30 -0.32 -17.14
C ALA A 161 15.34 -0.33 -15.95
N LEU A 162 15.24 0.80 -15.23
CA LEU A 162 14.28 0.98 -14.15
C LEU A 162 12.84 0.93 -14.66
N ALA A 163 12.54 1.66 -15.75
CA ALA A 163 11.19 1.69 -16.34
C ALA A 163 10.74 0.31 -16.81
N ILE A 164 11.62 -0.48 -17.44
CA ILE A 164 11.35 -1.88 -17.81
C ILE A 164 11.05 -2.71 -16.56
N GLY A 165 11.87 -2.59 -15.51
CA GLY A 165 11.68 -3.34 -14.27
C GLY A 165 10.35 -3.04 -13.57
N ASP A 166 9.95 -1.78 -13.54
CA ASP A 166 8.65 -1.37 -12.98
C ASP A 166 7.49 -1.87 -13.85
N ALA A 167 7.61 -1.78 -15.17
CA ALA A 167 6.61 -2.33 -16.09
C ALA A 167 6.42 -3.83 -15.90
N LEU A 168 7.52 -4.60 -15.74
CA LEU A 168 7.46 -6.03 -15.43
C LEU A 168 6.76 -6.30 -14.10
N ALA A 169 7.14 -5.57 -13.04
CA ALA A 169 6.53 -5.74 -11.71
C ALA A 169 5.01 -5.50 -11.75
N MET A 170 4.55 -4.44 -12.41
CA MET A 170 3.14 -4.11 -12.53
C MET A 170 2.39 -5.11 -13.43
N THR A 171 3.02 -5.56 -14.52
CA THR A 171 2.41 -6.57 -15.42
C THR A 171 2.24 -7.90 -14.69
N VAL A 172 3.26 -8.38 -13.99
CA VAL A 172 3.20 -9.63 -13.21
C VAL A 172 2.19 -9.53 -12.08
N MET A 173 2.12 -8.39 -11.38
CA MET A 173 1.09 -8.12 -10.37
C MET A 173 -0.32 -8.29 -10.96
N LYS A 174 -0.56 -7.73 -12.16
CA LYS A 174 -1.85 -7.84 -12.86
C LYS A 174 -2.14 -9.30 -13.29
N VAL A 175 -1.16 -10.01 -13.86
CA VAL A 175 -1.30 -11.40 -14.28
C VAL A 175 -1.60 -12.33 -13.10
N LYS A 176 -0.98 -12.10 -11.95
CA LYS A 176 -1.24 -12.83 -10.69
C LYS A 176 -2.57 -12.47 -10.04
N GLY A 177 -3.27 -11.44 -10.53
CA GLY A 177 -4.57 -11.00 -10.01
C GLY A 177 -4.51 -10.43 -8.59
N LEU A 178 -3.36 -9.82 -8.19
CA LEU A 178 -3.24 -9.22 -6.87
C LEU A 178 -4.25 -8.09 -6.68
N THR A 179 -4.91 -8.13 -5.53
CA THR A 179 -5.89 -7.14 -5.10
C THR A 179 -5.26 -6.03 -4.27
N SER A 180 -6.02 -4.97 -4.03
CA SER A 180 -5.61 -3.92 -3.08
C SER A 180 -5.42 -4.46 -1.65
N ASP A 181 -6.17 -5.48 -1.26
CA ASP A 181 -6.06 -6.11 0.05
C ASP A 181 -4.74 -6.88 0.19
N ASP A 182 -4.34 -7.63 -0.86
CA ASP A 182 -3.03 -8.28 -0.91
C ASP A 182 -1.88 -7.28 -0.84
N PHE A 183 -2.03 -6.14 -1.53
CA PHE A 183 -1.04 -5.06 -1.48
C PHE A 183 -0.93 -4.44 -0.08
N ALA A 184 -2.05 -4.28 0.62
CA ALA A 184 -2.10 -3.74 1.98
C ALA A 184 -1.38 -4.62 3.00
N VAL A 185 -1.50 -5.95 2.87
CA VAL A 185 -0.78 -6.92 3.73
C VAL A 185 0.74 -6.68 3.68
N ASN A 186 1.26 -6.32 2.50
CA ASN A 186 2.68 -6.03 2.31
C ASN A 186 3.09 -4.63 2.82
N HIS A 187 2.12 -3.75 3.16
CA HIS A 187 2.37 -2.35 3.58
C HIS A 187 1.63 -1.98 4.88
N PRO A 188 1.74 -2.75 5.97
CA PRO A 188 0.88 -2.61 7.15
C PRO A 188 1.02 -1.26 7.87
N ALA A 189 2.19 -0.64 7.83
CA ALA A 189 2.46 0.63 8.50
C ALA A 189 2.12 1.88 7.66
N GLY A 190 1.91 1.74 6.35
CA GLY A 190 1.58 2.84 5.44
C GLY A 190 0.12 3.30 5.56
N ARG A 191 -0.16 4.56 5.19
CA ARG A 191 -1.56 5.07 5.15
C ARG A 191 -2.49 4.16 4.34
N LEU A 192 -2.01 3.61 3.23
CA LEU A 192 -2.78 2.69 2.40
C LEU A 192 -3.07 1.38 3.14
N GLY A 193 -2.05 0.80 3.79
CA GLY A 193 -2.23 -0.41 4.61
C GLY A 193 -3.24 -0.20 5.73
N LYS A 194 -3.13 0.90 6.49
CA LYS A 194 -4.09 1.24 7.55
C LYS A 194 -5.53 1.38 7.02
N ARG A 195 -5.71 2.01 5.84
CA ARG A 195 -7.05 2.16 5.23
C ARG A 195 -7.72 0.83 4.90
N LEU A 196 -6.93 -0.19 4.61
CA LEU A 196 -7.40 -1.50 4.13
C LEU A 196 -7.38 -2.59 5.22
N THR A 197 -6.74 -2.33 6.37
CA THR A 197 -6.62 -3.33 7.44
C THR A 197 -7.21 -2.90 8.77
N LEU A 198 -7.18 -1.59 9.10
CA LEU A 198 -7.60 -1.10 10.40
C LEU A 198 -9.13 -1.14 10.51
N ARG A 199 -9.63 -1.82 11.55
CA ARG A 199 -11.06 -2.01 11.79
C ARG A 199 -11.56 -1.09 12.91
N VAL A 200 -12.87 -0.89 12.94
CA VAL A 200 -13.55 -0.16 14.01
C VAL A 200 -13.24 -0.79 15.37
N GLY A 201 -13.24 -2.13 15.47
CA GLY A 201 -12.93 -2.86 16.69
C GLY A 201 -11.54 -2.59 17.28
N ASP A 202 -10.58 -2.17 16.43
CA ASP A 202 -9.21 -1.84 16.88
C ASP A 202 -9.13 -0.43 17.53
N LEU A 203 -10.12 0.44 17.26
CA LEU A 203 -10.11 1.86 17.64
C LEU A 203 -11.25 2.27 18.57
N MET A 204 -12.32 1.47 18.66
CA MET A 204 -13.51 1.80 19.43
C MET A 204 -13.24 1.79 20.93
N HIS A 205 -13.97 2.61 21.65
CA HIS A 205 -14.08 2.55 23.11
C HIS A 205 -15.01 1.42 23.48
N ARG A 206 -14.54 0.42 24.23
CA ARG A 206 -15.24 -0.82 24.59
C ARG A 206 -15.12 -1.13 26.09
N ASP A 207 -15.79 -2.17 26.52
CA ASP A 207 -15.76 -2.68 27.89
C ASP A 207 -16.07 -1.57 28.92
N SER A 208 -15.17 -1.26 29.82
CA SER A 208 -15.32 -0.21 30.86
C SER A 208 -15.36 1.22 30.29
N GLU A 209 -14.95 1.42 29.04
CA GLU A 209 -14.97 2.70 28.33
C GLU A 209 -16.20 2.83 27.41
N ASN A 210 -17.04 1.78 27.28
CA ASN A 210 -18.26 1.84 26.49
C ASN A 210 -19.30 2.74 27.18
N PRO A 211 -19.67 3.91 26.60
CA PRO A 211 -20.53 4.88 27.25
C PRO A 211 -22.00 4.46 27.11
N THR A 212 -22.46 3.50 27.90
CA THR A 212 -23.86 3.03 27.89
C THR A 212 -24.65 3.52 29.09
N ILE A 213 -25.96 3.76 28.87
CA ILE A 213 -26.97 4.06 29.87
C ILE A 213 -28.26 3.30 29.54
N GLY A 214 -29.10 3.02 30.55
CA GLY A 214 -30.41 2.40 30.34
C GLY A 214 -31.41 3.37 29.72
N ILE A 215 -32.44 2.85 29.05
CA ILE A 215 -33.49 3.63 28.38
C ILE A 215 -34.25 4.58 29.33
N GLY A 216 -34.42 4.20 30.60
CA GLY A 216 -35.05 5.03 31.62
C GLY A 216 -34.13 5.96 32.41
N ALA A 217 -32.87 6.12 31.96
CA ALA A 217 -31.90 6.94 32.66
C ALA A 217 -32.40 8.39 32.79
N SER A 218 -32.31 8.94 34.01
CA SER A 218 -32.69 10.31 34.33
C SER A 218 -31.75 11.33 33.68
N TRP A 219 -32.22 12.55 33.53
CA TRP A 219 -31.43 13.68 33.04
C TRP A 219 -30.03 13.77 33.72
N MET A 220 -29.99 13.65 35.06
CA MET A 220 -28.73 13.73 35.79
C MET A 220 -27.79 12.54 35.54
N GLU A 221 -28.32 11.35 35.34
CA GLU A 221 -27.52 10.18 34.97
C GLU A 221 -26.90 10.36 33.60
N ILE A 222 -27.66 10.88 32.64
CA ILE A 222 -27.18 11.18 31.28
C ILE A 222 -26.06 12.22 31.32
N VAL A 223 -26.26 13.34 32.04
CA VAL A 223 -25.23 14.37 32.19
C VAL A 223 -23.96 13.82 32.83
N ARG A 224 -24.10 13.01 33.90
CA ARG A 224 -22.94 12.38 34.56
C ARG A 224 -22.22 11.39 33.61
N ALA A 225 -22.94 10.60 32.82
CA ALA A 225 -22.36 9.67 31.88
C ALA A 225 -21.59 10.40 30.77
N LEU A 226 -22.17 11.44 30.16
CA LEU A 226 -21.47 12.28 29.17
C LEU A 226 -20.18 12.89 29.73
N SER A 227 -20.25 13.42 30.98
CA SER A 227 -19.06 14.00 31.62
C SER A 227 -18.03 12.95 32.01
N ARG A 228 -18.45 11.79 32.50
CA ARG A 228 -17.55 10.70 32.92
C ARG A 228 -16.76 10.14 31.77
N PHE A 229 -17.42 9.82 30.67
CA PHE A 229 -16.78 9.20 29.51
C PHE A 229 -16.05 10.22 28.63
N GLY A 230 -16.53 11.46 28.53
CA GLY A 230 -15.90 12.53 27.75
C GLY A 230 -15.82 12.25 26.26
N LEU A 231 -16.69 11.39 25.74
CA LEU A 231 -16.70 10.97 24.33
C LEU A 231 -17.68 11.76 23.46
N GLY A 232 -18.40 12.73 24.08
CA GLY A 232 -19.38 13.58 23.39
C GLY A 232 -20.73 12.90 23.13
N ALA A 233 -20.89 11.64 23.49
CA ALA A 233 -22.12 10.89 23.34
C ALA A 233 -22.21 9.72 24.34
N VAL A 234 -23.44 9.24 24.57
CA VAL A 234 -23.74 7.99 25.29
C VAL A 234 -24.75 7.16 24.50
N CYS A 235 -24.57 5.86 24.50
CA CYS A 235 -25.46 4.90 23.87
C CYS A 235 -26.59 4.55 24.86
N VAL A 236 -27.83 4.59 24.41
CA VAL A 236 -29.01 4.17 25.20
C VAL A 236 -29.30 2.72 24.87
N VAL A 237 -29.29 1.87 25.88
CA VAL A 237 -29.45 0.43 25.71
C VAL A 237 -30.64 -0.12 26.52
N GLU A 238 -31.23 -1.22 26.06
CA GLU A 238 -32.20 -2.00 26.77
C GLU A 238 -31.59 -2.88 27.86
N GLY A 239 -32.40 -3.54 28.68
CA GLY A 239 -31.93 -4.37 29.78
C GLY A 239 -31.08 -5.58 29.33
N ASP A 240 -31.22 -6.01 28.08
CA ASP A 240 -30.42 -7.06 27.43
C ASP A 240 -29.17 -6.52 26.70
N GLY A 241 -28.90 -5.20 26.74
CA GLY A 241 -27.76 -4.54 26.10
C GLY A 241 -27.96 -4.11 24.65
N ARG A 242 -29.13 -4.34 24.06
CA ARG A 242 -29.45 -3.90 22.69
C ARG A 242 -29.53 -2.40 22.59
N LEU A 243 -29.04 -1.88 21.48
CA LEU A 243 -29.01 -0.45 21.22
C LEU A 243 -30.42 0.07 20.88
N SER A 244 -30.94 0.99 21.70
CA SER A 244 -32.20 1.71 21.45
C SER A 244 -31.97 3.09 20.81
N GLY A 245 -30.85 3.74 21.13
CA GLY A 245 -30.58 5.07 20.59
C GLY A 245 -29.24 5.62 21.04
N ILE A 246 -28.99 6.87 20.69
CA ILE A 246 -27.81 7.64 21.10
C ILE A 246 -28.21 9.03 21.60
N ILE A 247 -27.55 9.54 22.61
CA ILE A 247 -27.68 10.91 23.08
C ILE A 247 -26.31 11.58 22.96
N THR A 248 -26.26 12.69 22.24
CA THR A 248 -25.06 13.51 22.08
C THR A 248 -25.15 14.78 22.93
N GLU A 249 -24.01 15.47 23.14
CA GLU A 249 -24.00 16.81 23.76
C GLU A 249 -24.89 17.81 22.99
N GLY A 250 -25.02 17.66 21.67
CA GLY A 250 -25.92 18.44 20.83
C GLY A 250 -27.41 18.19 21.16
N ASP A 251 -27.78 16.95 21.49
CA ASP A 251 -29.14 16.62 21.92
C ASP A 251 -29.45 17.23 23.28
N LEU A 252 -28.49 17.14 24.21
CA LEU A 252 -28.58 17.77 25.53
C LEU A 252 -28.82 19.28 25.41
N ARG A 253 -28.01 19.97 24.58
CA ARG A 253 -28.17 21.41 24.36
C ARG A 253 -29.54 21.74 23.79
N ARG A 254 -30.02 20.99 22.80
CA ARG A 254 -31.36 21.19 22.22
C ARG A 254 -32.48 20.93 23.23
N ALA A 255 -32.31 19.97 24.12
CA ALA A 255 -33.28 19.70 25.19
C ALA A 255 -33.35 20.91 26.18
N ILE A 256 -32.21 21.49 26.56
CA ILE A 256 -32.14 22.70 27.38
C ILE A 256 -32.81 23.91 26.72
N GLU A 257 -32.60 24.11 25.42
CA GLU A 257 -33.17 25.22 24.67
C GLU A 257 -34.72 25.12 24.51
N ARG A 258 -35.28 23.91 24.55
CA ARG A 258 -36.71 23.66 24.25
C ARG A 258 -37.55 23.43 25.52
N THR A 259 -36.92 23.16 26.63
CA THR A 259 -37.63 22.71 27.86
C THR A 259 -37.45 23.74 28.97
N SER A 260 -38.50 24.05 29.72
CA SER A 260 -38.40 24.92 30.86
C SER A 260 -37.52 24.28 31.95
N HIS A 261 -36.86 25.12 32.76
CA HIS A 261 -35.92 24.69 33.77
C HIS A 261 -36.51 23.66 34.76
N ASP A 262 -37.76 23.86 35.14
CA ASP A 262 -38.47 22.99 36.09
C ASP A 262 -38.81 21.61 35.46
N SER A 263 -38.90 21.51 34.13
CA SER A 263 -39.25 20.31 33.43
C SER A 263 -38.05 19.46 33.00
N LEU A 264 -36.83 20.03 33.00
CA LEU A 264 -35.61 19.30 32.61
C LEU A 264 -35.35 18.08 33.50
N ALA A 265 -35.58 18.21 34.80
CA ALA A 265 -35.33 17.14 35.77
C ALA A 265 -36.25 15.91 35.57
N ALA A 266 -37.38 16.10 34.88
CA ALA A 266 -38.35 15.03 34.56
C ALA A 266 -38.02 14.30 33.27
N LEU A 267 -37.10 14.80 32.41
CA LEU A 267 -36.73 14.16 31.16
C LEU A 267 -35.91 12.89 31.40
N THR A 268 -36.21 11.89 30.60
CA THR A 268 -35.48 10.63 30.52
C THR A 268 -34.75 10.49 29.18
N GLY A 269 -33.89 9.50 29.05
CA GLY A 269 -33.20 9.21 27.79
C GLY A 269 -34.16 8.99 26.61
N ASP A 270 -35.33 8.44 26.88
CA ASP A 270 -36.34 8.16 25.87
C ASP A 270 -36.93 9.42 25.21
N ASP A 271 -36.95 10.54 25.94
CA ASP A 271 -37.62 11.78 25.50
C ASP A 271 -36.83 12.52 24.41
N PHE A 272 -35.48 12.38 24.35
CA PHE A 272 -34.66 13.18 23.44
C PHE A 272 -33.52 12.43 22.76
N MET A 273 -33.40 11.09 22.95
CA MET A 273 -32.42 10.30 22.20
C MET A 273 -32.71 10.29 20.70
N THR A 274 -31.67 10.23 19.91
CA THR A 274 -31.81 9.86 18.48
C THR A 274 -32.05 8.36 18.39
N ARG A 275 -33.27 7.99 18.02
CA ARG A 275 -33.67 6.60 17.79
C ARG A 275 -33.10 6.11 16.46
N LYS A 276 -32.75 4.82 16.35
CA LYS A 276 -32.17 4.21 15.13
C LYS A 276 -30.98 5.02 14.59
N PRO A 277 -29.95 5.24 15.40
CA PRO A 277 -28.76 5.94 14.95
C PRO A 277 -28.07 5.13 13.84
N VAL A 278 -27.21 5.80 13.07
CA VAL A 278 -26.26 5.09 12.20
C VAL A 278 -25.29 4.37 13.11
N VAL A 279 -25.03 3.11 12.82
CA VAL A 279 -24.15 2.23 13.61
C VAL A 279 -22.98 1.72 12.75
N ALA A 280 -21.92 1.32 13.42
CA ALA A 280 -20.83 0.55 12.84
C ALA A 280 -20.81 -0.85 13.47
N THR A 281 -20.10 -1.79 12.83
CA THR A 281 -19.75 -3.09 13.44
C THR A 281 -18.25 -3.13 13.73
N PRO A 282 -17.78 -3.97 14.65
CA PRO A 282 -16.35 -4.12 14.94
C PRO A 282 -15.52 -4.48 13.70
N GLU A 283 -16.09 -5.26 12.77
CA GLU A 283 -15.43 -5.75 11.56
C GLU A 283 -15.34 -4.71 10.45
N LEU A 284 -16.16 -3.65 10.52
CA LEU A 284 -16.16 -2.57 9.53
C LEU A 284 -14.77 -1.91 9.49
N LEU A 285 -14.26 -1.63 8.27
CA LEU A 285 -13.01 -0.86 8.14
C LEU A 285 -13.17 0.54 8.74
N ALA A 286 -12.18 0.98 9.50
CA ALA A 286 -12.19 2.30 10.11
C ALA A 286 -12.31 3.43 9.07
N PHE A 287 -11.75 3.24 7.88
CA PHE A 287 -11.91 4.17 6.77
C PHE A 287 -13.35 4.23 6.24
N ASP A 288 -14.05 3.09 6.16
CA ASP A 288 -15.45 3.08 5.74
C ASP A 288 -16.37 3.69 6.83
N ALA A 289 -16.04 3.47 8.11
CA ALA A 289 -16.71 4.17 9.21
C ALA A 289 -16.52 5.70 9.11
N LEU A 290 -15.32 6.18 8.77
CA LEU A 290 -15.06 7.60 8.53
C LEU A 290 -15.94 8.14 7.39
N ARG A 291 -16.05 7.40 6.28
CA ARG A 291 -16.94 7.78 5.18
C ARG A 291 -18.41 7.80 5.60
N LEU A 292 -18.86 6.83 6.40
CA LEU A 292 -20.21 6.85 6.95
C LEU A 292 -20.48 8.09 7.81
N MET A 293 -19.45 8.65 8.47
CA MET A 293 -19.56 9.86 9.28
C MET A 293 -19.55 11.15 8.44
N GLU A 294 -18.68 11.20 7.40
CA GLU A 294 -18.38 12.43 6.64
C GLU A 294 -19.18 12.55 5.34
N ASP A 295 -19.40 11.47 4.57
CA ASP A 295 -20.04 11.48 3.24
C ASP A 295 -21.57 11.57 3.34
N ARG A 296 -22.07 12.60 4.05
CA ARG A 296 -23.50 12.82 4.29
C ARG A 296 -23.83 14.29 4.51
N PRO A 297 -25.08 14.73 4.22
CA PRO A 297 -25.49 16.13 4.38
C PRO A 297 -25.34 16.69 5.79
N ARG A 298 -25.52 15.84 6.82
CA ARG A 298 -25.24 16.14 8.21
C ARG A 298 -24.16 15.20 8.70
N GLN A 299 -22.97 15.71 8.90
CA GLN A 299 -21.84 14.97 9.43
C GLN A 299 -22.11 14.47 10.86
N ILE A 300 -21.59 13.29 11.17
CA ILE A 300 -21.72 12.65 12.46
C ILE A 300 -20.32 12.50 13.05
N SER A 301 -20.13 12.92 14.30
CA SER A 301 -18.83 12.82 14.97
C SER A 301 -18.61 11.51 15.73
N VAL A 302 -19.69 10.75 15.98
CA VAL A 302 -19.67 9.50 16.76
C VAL A 302 -20.61 8.46 16.17
N LEU A 303 -20.24 7.19 16.24
CA LEU A 303 -21.11 6.05 15.90
C LEU A 303 -21.13 5.05 17.04
N PRO A 304 -22.32 4.58 17.49
CA PRO A 304 -22.42 3.36 18.28
C PRO A 304 -21.86 2.18 17.48
N VAL A 305 -21.20 1.26 18.16
CA VAL A 305 -20.74 0.00 17.57
C VAL A 305 -21.59 -1.13 18.13
N VAL A 306 -22.18 -1.90 17.23
CA VAL A 306 -23.04 -3.03 17.59
C VAL A 306 -22.52 -4.32 16.97
N ASP A 307 -22.79 -5.44 17.64
CA ASP A 307 -22.53 -6.76 17.10
C ASP A 307 -23.68 -7.29 16.23
N GLY A 308 -23.59 -8.56 15.79
CA GLY A 308 -24.61 -9.23 14.96
C GLY A 308 -25.98 -9.32 15.62
N ASP A 309 -26.07 -9.30 16.94
CA ASP A 309 -27.29 -9.36 17.73
C ASP A 309 -27.82 -7.97 18.15
N GLN A 310 -27.23 -6.91 17.61
CA GLN A 310 -27.53 -5.50 17.91
C GLN A 310 -27.19 -5.09 19.36
N ILE A 311 -26.33 -5.84 20.04
CA ILE A 311 -25.78 -5.47 21.34
C ILE A 311 -24.78 -4.33 21.16
N CYS A 312 -24.89 -3.29 21.98
CA CYS A 312 -23.96 -2.15 21.97
C CYS A 312 -22.62 -2.55 22.62
N VAL A 313 -21.62 -2.87 21.76
CA VAL A 313 -20.29 -3.33 22.20
C VAL A 313 -19.27 -2.21 22.27
N GLY A 314 -19.60 -1.00 21.83
CA GLY A 314 -18.67 0.14 21.90
C GLY A 314 -19.19 1.42 21.26
N LEU A 315 -18.29 2.39 21.19
CA LEU A 315 -18.48 3.67 20.53
C LEU A 315 -17.19 4.09 19.83
N ILE A 316 -17.30 4.64 18.63
CA ILE A 316 -16.15 5.18 17.87
C ILE A 316 -16.42 6.62 17.47
N ARG A 317 -15.36 7.46 17.51
CA ARG A 317 -15.41 8.86 17.10
C ARG A 317 -14.56 9.10 15.85
N VAL A 318 -14.91 10.12 15.06
CA VAL A 318 -14.05 10.63 13.97
C VAL A 318 -12.63 10.89 14.47
N HIS A 319 -12.49 11.49 15.66
CA HIS A 319 -11.19 11.82 16.23
C HIS A 319 -10.29 10.60 16.46
N ASP A 320 -10.86 9.47 16.90
CA ASP A 320 -10.12 8.23 17.14
C ASP A 320 -9.58 7.65 15.82
N ILE A 321 -10.39 7.72 14.76
CA ILE A 321 -10.00 7.30 13.41
C ILE A 321 -8.89 8.19 12.85
N VAL A 322 -9.05 9.51 12.92
CA VAL A 322 -8.05 10.47 12.41
C VAL A 322 -6.72 10.36 13.17
N ARG A 323 -6.75 10.19 14.51
CA ARG A 323 -5.52 9.97 15.32
C ARG A 323 -4.77 8.71 14.94
N SER A 324 -5.42 7.70 14.39
CA SER A 324 -4.75 6.47 13.91
C SER A 324 -3.89 6.69 12.66
N GLY A 325 -4.00 7.87 12.01
CA GLY A 325 -3.26 8.23 10.80
C GLY A 325 -3.99 7.90 9.49
N LEU A 326 -5.32 7.74 9.56
CA LEU A 326 -6.22 7.62 8.42
C LEU A 326 -6.63 8.97 7.85
#